data_ec52343415dfaf1e8100b59bcd24d950
#
_entry.id   ec52343415dfaf1e8100b59bcd24d950
#
_cell.length_a   1.000
_cell.length_b   1.000
_cell.length_c   1.000
_cell.angle_alpha   90.00
_cell.angle_beta   90.00
_cell.angle_gamma   90.00
#
_symmetry.space_group_name_H-M   'P 1'
#
loop_
_entity.id
_entity.type
_entity.pdbx_description
1 polymer ?
#
loop_
_entity_poly.entity_id
_entity_poly.type
_entity_poly.pdbx_seq_one_letter_code
_entity_poly.pdbx_strand_id
1 'polypeptide(L)'
;MIASQFFTTINFKTFLNTLFLLTFYLPHLRYWNDIENLENELKNYLNAENSRIYSFYNGRSALFHALRQLNLDKKDEVLVSWYTCVSVVNAVLHAWWKTVYVDIDKDSLNMSIKDIEKKITNNTKVLIIQHTFWNPANITEIMKIAKKNNLIVIEDCAHAIWASINNKKIWTFWDMSIFSTWRDKVISSVTWWFLLINNKNINFKKPKLIPVSRKLAISNLMYNIVAYIAWKTYDIKLWKVIMYIARKFDIIPPILTPSEKACNFDNFYYQFPNSLAYLARKELKKIDIINQHRIKIANFYNKNLNFNKITLINFAQNIYFNYPIFVDNIDKVLLKFRKHNIYLWNYWSWKNIVPYKTNLQNCMYKKWTCPVAENIVKKILTLPTHFQLSSKQANTIYKICEK
;
A
#
# COMPACT_ATOMS: atom_id res chain seq x y z
N MET A 1 5.95 -5.75 22.19
CA MET A 1 5.54 -6.39 20.93
C MET A 1 6.38 -5.84 19.80
N ILE A 2 7.00 -6.70 19.03
CA ILE A 2 7.70 -6.34 17.81
C ILE A 2 7.15 -7.26 16.71
N ALA A 3 5.91 -7.03 16.30
CA ALA A 3 5.37 -7.62 15.08
C ALA A 3 5.21 -6.50 14.06
N SER A 4 5.78 -6.74 12.91
CA SER A 4 5.60 -5.81 11.81
C SER A 4 4.14 -5.82 11.37
N GLN A 5 3.57 -4.68 11.19
CA GLN A 5 2.44 -4.31 10.35
C GLN A 5 1.01 -4.79 10.64
N PHE A 6 0.77 -5.88 11.36
CA PHE A 6 -0.63 -6.27 11.66
C PHE A 6 -1.36 -5.29 12.58
N PHE A 7 -0.63 -4.41 13.26
CA PHE A 7 -1.17 -3.58 14.35
C PHE A 7 -0.66 -2.13 14.27
N THR A 8 -0.34 -1.63 13.11
CA THR A 8 0.43 -0.38 12.92
C THR A 8 -0.13 0.84 13.62
N THR A 9 -1.46 0.93 13.73
CA THR A 9 -2.16 2.07 14.35
C THR A 9 -3.19 1.64 15.39
N ILE A 10 -3.30 0.34 15.69
CA ILE A 10 -4.26 -0.18 16.66
C ILE A 10 -3.87 0.25 18.08
N ASN A 11 -4.78 0.97 18.74
CA ASN A 11 -4.63 1.41 20.13
C ASN A 11 -5.98 1.35 20.86
N PHE A 12 -5.98 1.65 22.15
CA PHE A 12 -7.20 1.63 22.97
C PHE A 12 -8.29 2.56 22.44
N LYS A 13 -7.93 3.74 21.95
CA LYS A 13 -8.89 4.71 21.37
C LYS A 13 -9.53 4.17 20.09
N THR A 14 -8.76 3.50 19.23
CA THR A 14 -9.28 2.85 18.01
C THR A 14 -10.23 1.70 18.39
N PHE A 15 -9.88 0.91 19.41
CA PHE A 15 -10.74 -0.13 19.96
C PHE A 15 -12.08 0.43 20.49
N LEU A 16 -12.05 1.48 21.33
CA LEU A 16 -13.25 2.13 21.85
C LEU A 16 -14.13 2.74 20.75
N ASN A 17 -13.53 3.44 19.79
CA ASN A 17 -14.28 3.97 18.66
C ASN A 17 -14.96 2.86 17.85
N THR A 18 -14.31 1.71 17.73
CA THR A 18 -14.89 0.55 17.02
C THR A 18 -16.04 -0.07 17.81
N LEU A 19 -15.91 -0.21 19.12
CA LEU A 19 -17.02 -0.65 20.00
C LEU A 19 -18.20 0.29 19.88
N PHE A 20 -17.98 1.60 19.96
CA PHE A 20 -19.02 2.60 19.78
C PHE A 20 -19.76 2.44 18.44
N LEU A 21 -19.03 2.22 17.35
CA LEU A 21 -19.64 1.97 16.04
C LEU A 21 -20.45 0.68 16.00
N LEU A 22 -19.99 -0.38 16.66
CA LEU A 22 -20.70 -1.65 16.69
C LEU A 22 -21.95 -1.62 17.59
N THR A 23 -21.98 -0.81 18.65
CA THR A 23 -23.11 -0.73 19.58
C THR A 23 -24.17 0.27 19.15
N PHE A 24 -23.75 1.50 18.84
CA PHE A 24 -24.67 2.61 18.60
C PHE A 24 -24.94 2.90 17.12
N TYR A 25 -24.04 2.47 16.22
CA TYR A 25 -24.09 2.78 14.80
C TYR A 25 -24.55 1.61 13.90
N LEU A 26 -24.77 0.43 14.44
CA LEU A 26 -25.20 -0.75 13.67
C LEU A 26 -26.43 -0.49 12.78
N PRO A 27 -27.47 0.26 13.20
CA PRO A 27 -28.60 0.61 12.33
C PRO A 27 -28.20 1.59 11.19
N HIS A 28 -27.21 2.43 11.42
CA HIS A 28 -26.87 3.59 10.56
C HIS A 28 -25.57 3.42 9.76
N LEU A 29 -24.95 2.22 9.74
CA LEU A 29 -23.69 1.95 9.03
C LEU A 29 -23.67 2.37 7.54
N ARG A 30 -24.84 2.68 6.97
CA ARG A 30 -25.04 3.00 5.55
C ARG A 30 -25.43 4.47 5.28
N TYR A 31 -25.91 5.24 6.27
CA TYR A 31 -26.70 6.46 6.03
C TYR A 31 -26.04 7.79 6.41
N TRP A 32 -24.74 7.80 6.73
CA TRP A 32 -24.04 8.99 7.15
C TRP A 32 -23.18 9.57 6.05
N ASN A 33 -22.95 10.87 6.06
CA ASN A 33 -22.11 11.59 5.10
C ASN A 33 -20.62 11.52 5.46
N ASP A 34 -20.17 10.47 6.18
CA ASP A 34 -18.78 10.38 6.63
C ASP A 34 -17.80 10.20 5.47
N ILE A 35 -18.22 9.61 4.37
CA ILE A 35 -17.38 9.50 3.17
C ILE A 35 -17.14 10.88 2.58
N GLU A 36 -18.20 11.68 2.39
CA GLU A 36 -18.10 13.05 1.85
C GLU A 36 -17.28 13.96 2.76
N ASN A 37 -17.56 13.90 4.07
CA ASN A 37 -16.78 14.63 5.08
C ASN A 37 -15.30 14.22 5.04
N LEU A 38 -15.00 12.93 4.88
CA LEU A 38 -13.64 12.43 4.77
C LEU A 38 -12.95 12.92 3.50
N GLU A 39 -13.64 12.90 2.36
CA GLU A 39 -13.11 13.39 1.08
C GLU A 39 -12.80 14.89 1.17
N ASN A 40 -13.66 15.67 1.84
CA ASN A 40 -13.44 17.11 2.07
C ASN A 40 -12.29 17.37 3.06
N GLU A 41 -12.25 16.67 4.20
CA GLU A 41 -11.13 16.78 5.16
C GLU A 41 -9.79 16.40 4.50
N LEU A 42 -9.79 15.37 3.66
CA LEU A 42 -8.61 14.94 2.93
C LEU A 42 -8.18 15.98 1.88
N LYS A 43 -9.15 16.54 1.14
CA LYS A 43 -8.90 17.60 0.15
C LYS A 43 -8.21 18.80 0.79
N ASN A 44 -8.71 19.24 1.94
CA ASN A 44 -8.12 20.34 2.71
C ASN A 44 -6.72 19.96 3.22
N TYR A 45 -6.56 18.76 3.78
CA TYR A 45 -5.29 18.29 4.31
C TYR A 45 -4.20 18.18 3.22
N LEU A 46 -4.58 17.78 2.01
CA LEU A 46 -3.69 17.65 0.88
C LEU A 46 -3.42 18.99 0.15
N ASN A 47 -4.11 20.07 0.50
CA ASN A 47 -4.14 21.32 -0.27
C ASN A 47 -4.49 21.05 -1.76
N ALA A 48 -5.47 20.16 -1.98
CA ALA A 48 -5.87 19.65 -3.29
C ALA A 48 -7.20 20.25 -3.78
N GLU A 49 -7.41 21.54 -3.57
CA GLU A 49 -8.68 22.23 -3.85
C GLU A 49 -9.14 22.09 -5.31
N ASN A 50 -8.18 22.10 -6.23
CA ASN A 50 -8.44 21.96 -7.67
C ASN A 50 -8.56 20.50 -8.15
N SER A 51 -8.37 19.52 -7.26
CA SER A 51 -8.42 18.11 -7.58
C SER A 51 -9.77 17.50 -7.22
N ARG A 52 -10.12 16.40 -7.88
CA ARG A 52 -11.30 15.60 -7.55
C ARG A 52 -10.86 14.38 -6.78
N ILE A 53 -11.53 14.07 -5.66
CA ILE A 53 -11.23 12.92 -4.80
C ILE A 53 -12.43 12.00 -4.77
N TYR A 54 -12.16 10.69 -4.86
CA TYR A 54 -13.17 9.64 -4.83
C TYR A 54 -12.71 8.48 -3.96
N SER A 55 -13.54 8.08 -3.00
CA SER A 55 -13.28 6.96 -2.09
C SER A 55 -13.74 5.64 -2.66
N PHE A 56 -12.91 4.59 -2.48
CA PHE A 56 -13.17 3.22 -2.90
C PHE A 56 -12.90 2.25 -1.75
N TYR A 57 -13.56 1.08 -1.80
CA TYR A 57 -13.38 0.03 -0.80
C TYR A 57 -11.96 -0.53 -0.78
N ASN A 58 -11.31 -0.66 -1.94
CA ASN A 58 -9.96 -1.18 -2.08
C ASN A 58 -9.22 -0.51 -3.26
N GLY A 59 -7.87 -0.68 -3.30
CA GLY A 59 -7.02 -0.02 -4.28
C GLY A 59 -7.19 -0.50 -5.70
N ARG A 60 -7.45 -1.78 -5.87
CA ARG A 60 -7.75 -2.34 -7.19
C ARG A 60 -9.01 -1.76 -7.79
N SER A 61 -10.03 -1.47 -6.96
CA SER A 61 -11.22 -0.76 -7.43
C SER A 61 -10.90 0.66 -7.87
N ALA A 62 -10.13 1.41 -7.06
CA ALA A 62 -9.71 2.75 -7.42
C ALA A 62 -8.94 2.77 -8.76
N LEU A 63 -7.95 1.89 -8.91
CA LEU A 63 -7.14 1.80 -10.11
C LEU A 63 -7.92 1.26 -11.32
N PHE A 64 -8.77 0.23 -11.13
CA PHE A 64 -9.64 -0.30 -12.18
C PHE A 64 -10.55 0.79 -12.76
N HIS A 65 -11.24 1.55 -11.91
CA HIS A 65 -12.12 2.61 -12.35
C HIS A 65 -11.35 3.78 -12.98
N ALA A 66 -10.14 4.10 -12.47
CA ALA A 66 -9.27 5.08 -13.10
C ALA A 66 -8.93 4.68 -14.55
N LEU A 67 -8.49 3.44 -14.74
CA LEU A 67 -8.13 2.91 -16.06
C LEU A 67 -9.33 2.81 -17.01
N ARG A 68 -10.46 2.27 -16.54
CA ARG A 68 -11.66 2.06 -17.38
C ARG A 68 -12.23 3.34 -17.98
N GLN A 69 -11.97 4.47 -17.37
CA GLN A 69 -12.48 5.77 -17.84
C GLN A 69 -11.50 6.54 -18.75
N LEU A 70 -10.36 5.96 -19.08
CA LEU A 70 -9.40 6.53 -20.01
C LEU A 70 -9.75 6.27 -21.50
N ASN A 71 -10.81 5.51 -21.77
CA ASN A 71 -11.26 5.17 -23.12
C ASN A 71 -10.13 4.60 -24.00
N LEU A 72 -9.31 3.71 -23.44
CA LEU A 72 -8.22 3.06 -24.15
C LEU A 72 -8.73 1.90 -25.01
N ASP A 73 -8.00 1.56 -26.08
CA ASP A 73 -8.27 0.41 -26.93
C ASP A 73 -7.66 -0.89 -26.36
N LYS A 74 -8.17 -2.05 -26.78
CA LYS A 74 -7.64 -3.37 -26.34
C LYS A 74 -6.17 -3.60 -26.67
N LYS A 75 -5.63 -2.92 -27.70
CA LYS A 75 -4.22 -2.97 -28.10
C LYS A 75 -3.31 -2.10 -27.23
N ASP A 76 -3.90 -1.14 -26.49
CA ASP A 76 -3.15 -0.19 -25.71
C ASP A 76 -2.45 -0.86 -24.51
N GLU A 77 -1.27 -0.35 -24.21
CA GLU A 77 -0.38 -0.92 -23.21
C GLU A 77 -0.29 -0.03 -21.99
N VAL A 78 -0.27 -0.70 -20.83
CA VAL A 78 -0.05 -0.09 -19.51
C VAL A 78 1.28 -0.58 -18.96
N LEU A 79 2.22 0.32 -18.73
CA LEU A 79 3.50 0.02 -18.11
C LEU A 79 3.32 -0.07 -16.60
N VAL A 80 3.80 -1.16 -16.00
CA VAL A 80 3.67 -1.46 -14.56
C VAL A 80 5.00 -1.99 -14.04
N SER A 81 5.41 -1.61 -12.83
CA SER A 81 6.56 -2.22 -12.17
C SER A 81 6.38 -3.73 -12.02
N TRP A 82 7.43 -4.51 -12.33
CA TRP A 82 7.42 -5.95 -12.04
C TRP A 82 7.55 -6.24 -10.54
N TYR A 83 7.96 -5.27 -9.73
CA TYR A 83 7.99 -5.40 -8.27
C TYR A 83 6.80 -4.64 -7.66
N THR A 84 5.64 -5.28 -7.65
CA THR A 84 4.38 -4.67 -7.23
C THR A 84 3.42 -5.64 -6.54
N CYS A 85 2.30 -5.13 -6.06
CA CYS A 85 1.22 -5.93 -5.50
C CYS A 85 0.33 -6.51 -6.60
N VAL A 86 -0.16 -7.75 -6.42
CA VAL A 86 -1.14 -8.38 -7.31
C VAL A 86 -2.41 -7.53 -7.51
N SER A 87 -2.73 -6.67 -6.57
CA SER A 87 -3.86 -5.74 -6.69
C SER A 87 -3.72 -4.76 -7.86
N VAL A 88 -2.49 -4.33 -8.17
CA VAL A 88 -2.21 -3.47 -9.33
C VAL A 88 -2.40 -4.26 -10.63
N VAL A 89 -1.83 -5.46 -10.68
CA VAL A 89 -1.94 -6.36 -11.84
C VAL A 89 -3.40 -6.71 -12.13
N ASN A 90 -4.17 -7.09 -11.09
CA ASN A 90 -5.59 -7.38 -11.21
C ASN A 90 -6.37 -6.19 -11.81
N ALA A 91 -6.10 -4.97 -11.37
CA ALA A 91 -6.78 -3.80 -11.87
C ALA A 91 -6.54 -3.58 -13.37
N VAL A 92 -5.30 -3.77 -13.84
CA VAL A 92 -4.94 -3.62 -15.25
C VAL A 92 -5.55 -4.73 -16.10
N LEU A 93 -5.40 -6.00 -15.69
CA LEU A 93 -5.92 -7.16 -16.43
C LEU A 93 -7.44 -7.11 -16.58
N HIS A 94 -8.17 -6.77 -15.53
CA HIS A 94 -9.62 -6.69 -15.55
C HIS A 94 -10.16 -5.40 -16.18
N ALA A 95 -9.33 -4.37 -16.33
CA ALA A 95 -9.64 -3.25 -17.19
C ALA A 95 -9.50 -3.59 -18.71
N TRP A 96 -9.05 -4.81 -19.02
CA TRP A 96 -8.85 -5.38 -20.38
C TRP A 96 -7.66 -4.77 -21.14
N TRP A 97 -6.63 -4.32 -20.41
CA TRP A 97 -5.43 -3.71 -21.00
C TRP A 97 -4.26 -4.68 -21.02
N LYS A 98 -3.38 -4.46 -21.98
CA LYS A 98 -2.14 -5.21 -22.07
C LYS A 98 -1.14 -4.68 -21.04
N THR A 99 -0.76 -5.52 -20.09
CA THR A 99 0.27 -5.18 -19.10
C THR A 99 1.66 -5.37 -19.68
N VAL A 100 2.49 -4.34 -19.64
CA VAL A 100 3.92 -4.40 -19.97
C VAL A 100 4.72 -4.16 -18.70
N TYR A 101 5.49 -5.15 -18.29
CA TYR A 101 6.24 -5.08 -17.06
C TYR A 101 7.59 -4.41 -17.25
N VAL A 102 7.90 -3.46 -16.38
CA VAL A 102 9.15 -2.70 -16.34
C VAL A 102 9.98 -3.19 -15.16
N ASP A 103 11.29 -3.42 -15.39
CA ASP A 103 12.22 -3.81 -14.35
C ASP A 103 12.51 -2.64 -13.41
N ILE A 104 13.11 -2.93 -12.28
CA ILE A 104 13.44 -1.92 -11.27
C ILE A 104 14.93 -1.55 -11.33
N ASP A 105 15.23 -0.38 -10.81
CA ASP A 105 16.58 0.00 -10.45
C ASP A 105 16.99 -0.68 -9.14
N LYS A 106 18.17 -1.27 -9.09
CA LYS A 106 18.65 -2.08 -7.96
C LYS A 106 18.85 -1.27 -6.67
N ASP A 107 19.14 0.03 -6.82
CA ASP A 107 19.52 0.88 -5.70
C ASP A 107 18.30 1.59 -5.10
N SER A 108 17.36 2.02 -5.93
CA SER A 108 16.14 2.72 -5.52
C SER A 108 14.93 1.80 -5.32
N LEU A 109 14.92 0.63 -5.91
CA LEU A 109 13.80 -0.32 -6.01
C LEU A 109 12.58 0.22 -6.76
N ASN A 110 12.68 1.38 -7.37
CA ASN A 110 11.67 1.96 -8.23
C ASN A 110 11.87 1.55 -9.69
N MET A 111 10.91 1.84 -10.56
CA MET A 111 11.01 1.53 -11.97
C MET A 111 12.29 2.12 -12.59
N SER A 112 13.00 1.31 -13.35
CA SER A 112 14.20 1.71 -14.07
C SER A 112 13.85 2.65 -15.22
N ILE A 113 14.42 3.84 -15.22
CA ILE A 113 14.25 4.83 -16.32
C ILE A 113 14.64 4.22 -17.66
N LYS A 114 15.81 3.57 -17.72
CA LYS A 114 16.30 2.91 -18.93
C LYS A 114 15.34 1.84 -19.45
N ASP A 115 14.72 1.08 -18.55
CA ASP A 115 13.81 0.02 -18.97
C ASP A 115 12.42 0.58 -19.33
N ILE A 116 11.98 1.69 -18.74
CA ILE A 116 10.80 2.43 -19.19
C ILE A 116 10.97 2.84 -20.65
N GLU A 117 12.07 3.55 -20.98
CA GLU A 117 12.34 4.01 -22.34
C GLU A 117 12.41 2.87 -23.35
N LYS A 118 13.04 1.74 -22.97
CA LYS A 118 13.15 0.55 -23.82
C LYS A 118 11.80 -0.11 -24.12
N LYS A 119 10.84 -0.02 -23.20
CA LYS A 119 9.55 -0.75 -23.28
C LYS A 119 8.40 0.09 -23.78
N ILE A 120 8.59 1.39 -23.96
CA ILE A 120 7.59 2.25 -24.59
C ILE A 120 7.45 1.87 -26.06
N THR A 121 6.21 1.70 -26.51
CA THR A 121 5.82 1.48 -27.90
C THR A 121 4.76 2.51 -28.31
N ASN A 122 4.37 2.54 -29.58
CA ASN A 122 3.28 3.40 -30.07
C ASN A 122 1.91 3.06 -29.41
N ASN A 123 1.78 1.85 -28.85
CA ASN A 123 0.58 1.41 -28.14
C ASN A 123 0.63 1.77 -26.65
N THR A 124 1.75 2.21 -26.12
CA THR A 124 1.85 2.59 -24.72
C THR A 124 1.06 3.87 -24.47
N LYS A 125 0.10 3.83 -23.54
CA LYS A 125 -0.78 4.96 -23.19
C LYS A 125 -0.70 5.36 -21.74
N VAL A 126 -0.43 4.40 -20.84
CA VAL A 126 -0.44 4.64 -19.40
C VAL A 126 0.84 4.13 -18.77
N LEU A 127 1.35 4.90 -17.83
CA LEU A 127 2.45 4.52 -16.95
C LEU A 127 1.97 4.56 -15.49
N ILE A 128 1.97 3.41 -14.82
CA ILE A 128 1.66 3.32 -13.39
C ILE A 128 2.97 3.35 -12.62
N ILE A 129 3.22 4.44 -11.90
CA ILE A 129 4.45 4.65 -11.12
C ILE A 129 4.17 4.29 -9.68
N GLN A 130 5.01 3.43 -9.09
CA GLN A 130 4.95 3.08 -7.67
C GLN A 130 6.12 3.73 -6.93
N HIS A 131 5.87 4.24 -5.72
CA HIS A 131 6.90 4.67 -4.77
C HIS A 131 7.19 3.51 -3.81
N THR A 132 8.17 2.69 -4.17
CA THR A 132 8.43 1.44 -3.45
C THR A 132 8.97 1.71 -2.04
N PHE A 133 8.33 1.13 -1.04
CA PHE A 133 8.64 1.25 0.41
C PHE A 133 8.67 2.67 0.98
N TRP A 134 8.19 3.70 0.32
CA TRP A 134 8.23 5.13 0.64
C TRP A 134 9.22 5.95 -0.19
N ASN A 135 10.17 5.28 -0.87
CA ASN A 135 11.17 5.98 -1.66
C ASN A 135 10.50 6.55 -2.91
N PRO A 136 10.41 7.87 -3.07
CA PRO A 136 9.82 8.44 -4.27
C PRO A 136 10.57 7.97 -5.52
N ALA A 137 9.84 7.68 -6.59
CA ALA A 137 10.44 7.41 -7.90
C ALA A 137 11.11 8.68 -8.46
N ASN A 138 11.99 8.54 -9.43
CA ASN A 138 12.61 9.69 -10.08
C ASN A 138 11.60 10.46 -10.95
N ILE A 139 10.75 11.23 -10.27
CA ILE A 139 9.62 11.95 -10.86
C ILE A 139 10.07 12.83 -12.00
N THR A 140 11.20 13.55 -11.86
CA THR A 140 11.69 14.51 -12.84
C THR A 140 11.96 13.86 -14.21
N GLU A 141 12.67 12.74 -14.21
CA GLU A 141 12.99 12.03 -15.45
C GLU A 141 11.76 11.33 -16.03
N ILE A 142 10.94 10.72 -15.16
CA ILE A 142 9.71 10.07 -15.60
C ILE A 142 8.74 11.07 -16.23
N MET A 143 8.62 12.29 -15.69
CA MET A 143 7.80 13.35 -16.27
C MET A 143 8.26 13.73 -17.69
N LYS A 144 9.58 13.84 -17.91
CA LYS A 144 10.13 14.13 -19.25
C LYS A 144 9.73 13.04 -20.25
N ILE A 145 9.89 11.77 -19.84
CA ILE A 145 9.54 10.61 -20.70
C ILE A 145 8.04 10.57 -20.97
N ALA A 146 7.21 10.72 -19.93
CA ALA A 146 5.76 10.69 -20.08
C ALA A 146 5.26 11.80 -21.00
N LYS A 147 5.76 13.03 -20.83
CA LYS A 147 5.41 14.17 -21.67
C LYS A 147 5.86 13.96 -23.13
N LYS A 148 7.11 13.49 -23.36
CA LYS A 148 7.63 13.20 -24.70
C LYS A 148 6.78 12.19 -25.48
N ASN A 149 6.19 11.21 -24.77
CA ASN A 149 5.44 10.10 -25.36
C ASN A 149 3.92 10.24 -25.18
N ASN A 150 3.42 11.38 -24.68
CA ASN A 150 2.00 11.64 -24.41
C ASN A 150 1.35 10.56 -23.53
N LEU A 151 2.06 10.07 -22.49
CA LEU A 151 1.57 9.06 -21.59
C LEU A 151 0.75 9.70 -20.45
N ILE A 152 -0.36 9.06 -20.11
CA ILE A 152 -1.10 9.33 -18.87
C ILE A 152 -0.35 8.65 -17.73
N VAL A 153 -0.14 9.37 -16.63
CA VAL A 153 0.57 8.83 -15.47
C VAL A 153 -0.37 8.68 -14.29
N ILE A 154 -0.41 7.45 -13.75
CA ILE A 154 -1.09 7.11 -12.51
C ILE A 154 -0.04 6.81 -11.45
N GLU A 155 -0.08 7.54 -10.35
CA GLU A 155 0.86 7.44 -9.26
C GLU A 155 0.32 6.53 -8.15
N ASP A 156 0.99 5.42 -7.87
CA ASP A 156 0.67 4.57 -6.72
C ASP A 156 1.41 5.06 -5.47
N CYS A 157 0.71 5.85 -4.67
CA CYS A 157 1.16 6.40 -3.40
C CYS A 157 0.83 5.52 -2.19
N ALA A 158 0.47 4.25 -2.38
CA ALA A 158 0.04 3.36 -1.29
C ALA A 158 1.11 3.15 -0.19
N HIS A 159 2.39 3.36 -0.51
CA HIS A 159 3.51 3.28 0.43
C HIS A 159 4.09 4.64 0.79
N ALA A 160 3.71 5.70 0.12
CA ALA A 160 4.39 6.99 0.20
C ALA A 160 3.43 8.16 0.45
N ILE A 161 2.30 7.89 1.08
CA ILE A 161 1.36 8.92 1.46
C ILE A 161 2.09 9.99 2.31
N TRP A 162 2.04 11.26 1.85
CA TRP A 162 2.74 12.44 2.41
C TRP A 162 4.26 12.55 2.15
N ALA A 163 4.86 11.67 1.36
CA ALA A 163 6.21 11.93 0.86
C ALA A 163 6.25 13.19 -0.02
N SER A 164 7.41 13.81 -0.12
CA SER A 164 7.62 14.99 -0.96
C SER A 164 9.01 14.99 -1.60
N ILE A 165 9.13 15.69 -2.73
CA ILE A 165 10.39 15.97 -3.42
C ILE A 165 10.47 17.49 -3.61
N ASN A 166 11.57 18.13 -3.20
CA ASN A 166 11.74 19.58 -3.26
C ASN A 166 10.55 20.34 -2.63
N ASN A 167 10.10 19.90 -1.46
CA ASN A 167 8.94 20.42 -0.73
C ASN A 167 7.60 20.32 -1.48
N LYS A 168 7.55 19.72 -2.64
CA LYS A 168 6.33 19.45 -3.39
C LYS A 168 5.86 18.03 -3.13
N LYS A 169 4.60 17.86 -2.77
CA LYS A 169 4.00 16.54 -2.48
C LYS A 169 3.96 15.67 -3.74
N ILE A 170 4.27 14.37 -3.61
CA ILE A 170 4.40 13.45 -4.74
C ILE A 170 3.17 13.43 -5.64
N TRP A 171 1.97 13.39 -5.08
CA TRP A 171 0.70 13.31 -5.83
C TRP A 171 0.33 14.57 -6.63
N THR A 172 1.13 15.64 -6.55
CA THR A 172 0.83 16.90 -7.25
C THR A 172 1.48 16.99 -8.64
N PHE A 173 2.22 15.98 -9.05
CA PHE A 173 2.97 16.01 -10.31
C PHE A 173 2.20 15.39 -11.49
N TRP A 174 1.19 14.55 -11.24
CA TRP A 174 0.65 13.61 -12.21
C TRP A 174 -0.84 13.78 -12.48
N ASP A 175 -1.32 13.06 -13.50
CA ASP A 175 -2.71 13.09 -13.92
C ASP A 175 -3.66 12.56 -12.85
N MET A 176 -3.28 11.43 -12.26
CA MET A 176 -4.04 10.75 -11.21
C MET A 176 -3.11 10.14 -10.16
N SER A 177 -3.60 10.00 -8.93
CA SER A 177 -2.86 9.34 -7.85
C SER A 177 -3.80 8.46 -7.03
N ILE A 178 -3.33 7.27 -6.65
CA ILE A 178 -4.06 6.37 -5.75
C ILE A 178 -3.35 6.25 -4.42
N PHE A 179 -4.15 6.15 -3.35
CA PHE A 179 -3.65 6.10 -1.98
C PHE A 179 -4.33 4.99 -1.19
N SER A 180 -3.66 4.50 -0.16
CA SER A 180 -4.14 3.41 0.67
C SER A 180 -4.03 3.70 2.15
N THR A 181 -5.10 3.39 2.89
CA THR A 181 -5.09 3.26 4.34
C THR A 181 -5.50 1.84 4.75
N TRP A 182 -5.11 0.86 3.96
CA TRP A 182 -5.31 -0.53 4.29
C TRP A 182 -4.64 -0.87 5.63
N ARG A 183 -5.12 -1.92 6.29
CA ARG A 183 -4.74 -2.30 7.68
C ARG A 183 -3.23 -2.39 7.96
N ASP A 184 -2.40 -2.51 6.95
CA ASP A 184 -0.93 -2.55 7.05
C ASP A 184 -0.24 -1.26 6.61
N LYS A 185 -0.96 -0.23 6.24
CA LYS A 185 -0.42 1.04 5.72
C LYS A 185 -0.04 2.02 6.84
N VAL A 186 0.44 3.19 6.45
CA VAL A 186 0.93 4.24 7.36
C VAL A 186 -0.10 4.60 8.42
N ILE A 187 -1.33 4.87 7.98
CA ILE A 187 -2.53 4.93 8.82
C ILE A 187 -3.49 3.84 8.37
N SER A 188 -4.32 3.36 9.27
CA SER A 188 -5.26 2.28 8.99
C SER A 188 -6.69 2.64 9.36
N SER A 189 -7.57 2.54 8.38
CA SER A 189 -9.03 2.47 8.58
C SER A 189 -9.59 1.10 8.21
N VAL A 190 -8.77 0.05 8.32
CA VAL A 190 -9.01 -1.35 7.94
C VAL A 190 -8.99 -1.53 6.41
N THR A 191 -9.82 -0.83 5.71
CA THR A 191 -9.86 -0.72 4.26
C THR A 191 -10.28 0.71 3.91
N TRP A 192 -9.64 1.32 3.02
CA TRP A 192 -9.99 2.56 2.35
C TRP A 192 -8.90 2.89 1.33
N TRP A 193 -9.33 3.22 0.14
CA TRP A 193 -8.48 3.74 -0.88
C TRP A 193 -9.15 4.95 -1.49
N PHE A 194 -8.38 5.89 -1.96
CA PHE A 194 -8.92 7.01 -2.69
C PHE A 194 -8.12 7.28 -3.97
N LEU A 195 -8.85 7.74 -4.96
CA LEU A 195 -8.34 8.23 -6.22
C LEU A 195 -8.40 9.75 -6.19
N LEU A 196 -7.28 10.39 -6.46
CA LEU A 196 -7.16 11.82 -6.66
C LEU A 196 -6.89 12.08 -8.14
N ILE A 197 -7.63 13.00 -8.74
CA ILE A 197 -7.52 13.37 -10.15
C ILE A 197 -7.14 14.83 -10.25
N ASN A 198 -5.92 15.09 -10.71
CA ASN A 198 -5.35 16.41 -10.89
C ASN A 198 -5.59 16.96 -12.30
N ASN A 199 -5.54 16.11 -13.32
CA ASN A 199 -5.74 16.50 -14.70
C ASN A 199 -7.23 16.81 -14.96
N LYS A 200 -7.53 18.08 -15.23
CA LYS A 200 -8.89 18.56 -15.50
C LYS A 200 -9.47 18.01 -16.81
N ASN A 201 -8.60 17.62 -17.76
CA ASN A 201 -9.02 17.08 -19.06
C ASN A 201 -9.51 15.62 -18.97
N ILE A 202 -9.20 14.91 -17.87
CA ILE A 202 -9.73 13.56 -17.65
C ILE A 202 -11.20 13.67 -17.23
N ASN A 203 -12.10 13.25 -18.11
CA ASN A 203 -13.54 13.23 -17.82
C ASN A 203 -13.90 11.99 -16.97
N PHE A 204 -13.56 12.06 -15.67
CA PHE A 204 -13.90 10.98 -14.75
C PHE A 204 -15.30 11.15 -14.19
N LYS A 205 -16.16 10.15 -14.44
CA LYS A 205 -17.50 10.06 -13.85
C LYS A 205 -17.46 9.10 -12.65
N LYS A 206 -17.98 9.56 -11.50
CA LYS A 206 -18.06 8.71 -10.30
C LYS A 206 -18.83 7.43 -10.65
N PRO A 207 -18.23 6.24 -10.50
CA PRO A 207 -18.91 5.00 -10.82
C PRO A 207 -20.07 4.72 -9.86
N LYS A 208 -21.10 4.03 -10.34
CA LYS A 208 -22.16 3.52 -9.46
C LYS A 208 -21.58 2.36 -8.62
N LEU A 209 -21.33 2.62 -7.35
CA LEU A 209 -20.80 1.63 -6.41
C LEU A 209 -21.91 0.99 -5.60
N ILE A 210 -21.72 -0.27 -5.24
CA ILE A 210 -22.67 -1.08 -4.47
C ILE A 210 -22.25 -1.06 -2.99
N PRO A 211 -23.15 -0.72 -2.06
CA PRO A 211 -22.84 -0.80 -0.64
C PRO A 211 -22.42 -2.22 -0.25
N VAL A 212 -21.36 -2.34 0.54
CA VAL A 212 -20.95 -3.65 1.09
C VAL A 212 -22.05 -4.26 1.93
N SER A 213 -22.12 -5.59 2.00
CA SER A 213 -23.09 -6.27 2.89
C SER A 213 -22.86 -5.87 4.35
N ARG A 214 -23.92 -5.90 5.16
CA ARG A 214 -23.81 -5.63 6.60
C ARG A 214 -22.81 -6.56 7.28
N LYS A 215 -22.79 -7.85 6.89
CA LYS A 215 -21.82 -8.84 7.38
C LYS A 215 -20.37 -8.39 7.09
N LEU A 216 -20.09 -7.93 5.87
CA LEU A 216 -18.75 -7.48 5.50
C LEU A 216 -18.35 -6.18 6.22
N ALA A 217 -19.28 -5.24 6.41
CA ALA A 217 -19.03 -4.03 7.19
C ALA A 217 -18.66 -4.34 8.65
N ILE A 218 -19.43 -5.23 9.29
CA ILE A 218 -19.15 -5.70 10.66
C ILE A 218 -17.81 -6.44 10.73
N SER A 219 -17.53 -7.36 9.79
CA SER A 219 -16.28 -8.11 9.74
C SER A 219 -15.06 -7.17 9.60
N ASN A 220 -15.18 -6.09 8.85
CA ASN A 220 -14.14 -5.06 8.78
C ASN A 220 -13.92 -4.36 10.14
N LEU A 221 -14.99 -3.99 10.84
CA LEU A 221 -14.89 -3.38 12.17
C LEU A 221 -14.29 -4.37 13.19
N MET A 222 -14.71 -5.63 13.14
CA MET A 222 -14.18 -6.69 14.01
C MET A 222 -12.67 -6.86 13.91
N TYR A 223 -12.08 -6.50 12.76
CA TYR A 223 -10.61 -6.51 12.63
C TYR A 223 -9.92 -5.67 13.72
N ASN A 224 -10.40 -4.48 14.04
CA ASN A 224 -9.80 -3.63 15.07
C ASN A 224 -9.92 -4.24 16.48
N ILE A 225 -11.04 -4.88 16.77
CA ILE A 225 -11.26 -5.58 18.05
C ILE A 225 -10.29 -6.75 18.17
N VAL A 226 -10.30 -7.65 17.19
CA VAL A 226 -9.42 -8.82 17.13
C VAL A 226 -7.95 -8.43 17.18
N ALA A 227 -7.57 -7.42 16.41
CA ALA A 227 -6.20 -6.94 16.36
C ALA A 227 -5.76 -6.31 17.70
N TYR A 228 -6.64 -5.59 18.38
CA TYR A 228 -6.35 -5.04 19.71
C TYR A 228 -6.13 -6.14 20.75
N ILE A 229 -7.01 -7.17 20.80
CA ILE A 229 -6.89 -8.30 21.71
C ILE A 229 -5.62 -9.09 21.38
N ALA A 230 -5.35 -9.36 20.10
CA ALA A 230 -4.14 -10.03 19.65
C ALA A 230 -2.88 -9.25 20.01
N TRP A 231 -2.92 -7.92 19.93
CA TRP A 231 -1.82 -7.06 20.38
C TRP A 231 -1.57 -7.16 21.88
N LYS A 232 -2.60 -7.15 22.69
CA LYS A 232 -2.50 -7.27 24.17
C LYS A 232 -1.97 -8.63 24.62
N THR A 233 -2.24 -9.68 23.86
CA THR A 233 -1.85 -11.07 24.15
C THR A 233 -0.59 -11.53 23.38
N TYR A 234 0.15 -10.59 22.81
CA TYR A 234 1.29 -10.89 21.93
C TYR A 234 2.41 -11.62 22.67
N ASP A 235 2.80 -11.16 23.85
CA ASP A 235 3.99 -11.65 24.56
C ASP A 235 3.80 -13.09 25.07
N ILE A 236 2.56 -13.48 25.40
CA ILE A 236 2.17 -14.86 25.74
C ILE A 236 1.85 -15.71 24.50
N LYS A 237 2.07 -15.19 23.29
CA LYS A 237 1.84 -15.84 21.98
C LYS A 237 0.38 -16.25 21.68
N LEU A 238 -0.59 -15.91 22.53
CA LEU A 238 -2.02 -16.21 22.35
C LEU A 238 -2.59 -15.50 21.09
N TRP A 239 -1.99 -14.39 20.66
CA TRP A 239 -2.36 -13.69 19.44
C TRP A 239 -2.40 -14.60 18.20
N LYS A 240 -1.58 -15.67 18.15
CA LYS A 240 -1.56 -16.61 17.01
C LYS A 240 -2.86 -17.39 16.94
N VAL A 241 -3.34 -17.86 18.09
CA VAL A 241 -4.60 -18.60 18.21
C VAL A 241 -5.77 -17.68 17.90
N ILE A 242 -5.79 -16.47 18.46
CA ILE A 242 -6.82 -15.46 18.21
C ILE A 242 -6.93 -15.15 16.72
N MET A 243 -5.80 -14.85 16.05
CA MET A 243 -5.78 -14.56 14.62
C MET A 243 -6.14 -15.76 13.74
N TYR A 244 -5.78 -16.97 14.16
CA TYR A 244 -6.18 -18.22 13.49
C TYR A 244 -7.69 -18.43 13.54
N ILE A 245 -8.27 -18.36 14.74
CA ILE A 245 -9.73 -18.50 14.95
C ILE A 245 -10.49 -17.42 14.17
N ALA A 246 -10.07 -16.16 14.28
CA ALA A 246 -10.72 -15.06 13.59
C ALA A 246 -10.73 -15.21 12.05
N ARG A 247 -9.70 -15.83 11.48
CA ARG A 247 -9.64 -16.13 10.04
C ARG A 247 -10.43 -17.38 9.68
N LYS A 248 -10.33 -18.43 10.48
CA LYS A 248 -11.02 -19.73 10.23
C LYS A 248 -12.52 -19.57 10.19
N PHE A 249 -13.07 -18.70 11.05
CA PHE A 249 -14.52 -18.44 11.15
C PHE A 249 -14.96 -17.14 10.44
N ASP A 250 -14.14 -16.59 9.55
CA ASP A 250 -14.44 -15.37 8.77
C ASP A 250 -14.89 -14.17 9.61
N ILE A 251 -14.46 -14.12 10.90
CA ILE A 251 -14.73 -12.97 11.78
C ILE A 251 -14.08 -11.70 11.22
N ILE A 252 -12.90 -11.85 10.63
CA ILE A 252 -12.17 -10.78 9.95
C ILE A 252 -11.96 -11.12 8.49
N PRO A 253 -12.06 -10.14 7.56
CA PRO A 253 -11.88 -10.43 6.15
C PRO A 253 -10.42 -10.79 5.82
N PRO A 254 -10.16 -11.63 4.80
CA PRO A 254 -8.81 -11.91 4.35
C PRO A 254 -8.13 -10.64 3.81
N ILE A 255 -6.80 -10.60 3.82
CA ILE A 255 -6.02 -9.53 3.17
C ILE A 255 -6.21 -9.56 1.66
N LEU A 256 -6.07 -10.74 1.08
CA LEU A 256 -6.29 -11.05 -0.32
C LEU A 256 -6.96 -12.42 -0.40
N THR A 257 -7.98 -12.52 -1.22
CA THR A 257 -8.69 -13.78 -1.47
C THR A 257 -7.85 -14.73 -2.33
N PRO A 258 -8.17 -16.03 -2.38
CA PRO A 258 -7.52 -16.95 -3.31
C PRO A 258 -7.69 -16.54 -4.78
N SER A 259 -8.86 -16.04 -5.17
CA SER A 259 -9.13 -15.53 -6.52
C SER A 259 -8.24 -14.33 -6.87
N GLU A 260 -8.04 -13.41 -5.95
CA GLU A 260 -7.13 -12.28 -6.16
C GLU A 260 -5.68 -12.72 -6.39
N LYS A 261 -5.20 -13.71 -5.63
CA LYS A 261 -3.85 -14.28 -5.81
C LYS A 261 -3.71 -15.06 -7.10
N ALA A 262 -4.81 -15.55 -7.63
CA ALA A 262 -4.89 -16.20 -8.93
C ALA A 262 -5.05 -15.21 -10.10
N CYS A 263 -4.94 -13.88 -9.86
CA CYS A 263 -5.23 -12.82 -10.83
C CYS A 263 -6.63 -12.95 -11.48
N ASN A 264 -7.61 -13.40 -10.69
CA ASN A 264 -9.00 -13.56 -11.09
C ASN A 264 -9.93 -12.88 -10.07
N PHE A 265 -9.81 -11.56 -9.97
CA PHE A 265 -10.64 -10.75 -9.08
C PHE A 265 -11.68 -9.99 -9.88
N ASP A 266 -12.95 -10.16 -9.55
CA ASP A 266 -14.10 -9.66 -10.29
C ASP A 266 -14.91 -8.57 -9.56
N ASN A 267 -14.61 -8.28 -8.28
CA ASN A 267 -15.41 -7.37 -7.48
C ASN A 267 -14.76 -5.98 -7.28
N PHE A 268 -14.94 -5.11 -8.28
CA PHE A 268 -14.41 -3.75 -8.28
C PHE A 268 -15.43 -2.68 -7.86
N TYR A 269 -16.69 -3.07 -7.56
CA TYR A 269 -17.80 -2.14 -7.44
C TYR A 269 -18.25 -1.87 -6.00
N TYR A 270 -17.53 -2.36 -4.98
CA TYR A 270 -17.90 -2.08 -3.59
C TYR A 270 -17.64 -0.64 -3.20
N GLN A 271 -18.66 -0.03 -2.59
CA GLN A 271 -18.56 1.26 -1.93
C GLN A 271 -17.79 1.13 -0.62
N PHE A 272 -16.99 2.13 -0.31
CA PHE A 272 -16.35 2.26 1.01
C PHE A 272 -17.43 2.49 2.09
N PRO A 273 -17.43 1.76 3.24
CA PRO A 273 -18.47 1.93 4.26
C PRO A 273 -18.32 3.23 5.06
N ASN A 274 -19.42 3.91 5.34
CA ASN A 274 -19.42 5.14 6.17
C ASN A 274 -18.85 4.92 7.57
N SER A 275 -19.07 3.77 8.20
CA SER A 275 -18.48 3.42 9.50
C SER A 275 -16.96 3.41 9.49
N LEU A 276 -16.35 2.97 8.39
CA LEU A 276 -14.91 3.00 8.24
C LEU A 276 -14.40 4.40 7.84
N ALA A 277 -15.22 5.20 7.15
CA ALA A 277 -14.91 6.59 6.88
C ALA A 277 -14.81 7.41 8.18
N TYR A 278 -15.69 7.17 9.15
CA TYR A 278 -15.57 7.74 10.48
C TYR A 278 -14.22 7.41 11.15
N LEU A 279 -13.78 6.15 11.10
CA LEU A 279 -12.47 5.75 11.63
C LEU A 279 -11.32 6.40 10.86
N ALA A 280 -11.41 6.45 9.53
CA ALA A 280 -10.41 7.07 8.67
C ALA A 280 -10.19 8.55 9.01
N ARG A 281 -11.27 9.31 9.26
CA ARG A 281 -11.21 10.72 9.69
C ARG A 281 -10.46 10.87 11.02
N LYS A 282 -10.66 9.95 11.97
CA LYS A 282 -9.92 9.96 13.25
C LYS A 282 -8.44 9.63 13.09
N GLU A 283 -8.10 8.72 12.17
CA GLU A 283 -6.71 8.35 11.90
C GLU A 283 -5.98 9.43 11.06
N LEU A 284 -6.66 10.10 10.15
CA LEU A 284 -6.10 11.19 9.34
C LEU A 284 -5.47 12.29 10.23
N LYS A 285 -6.11 12.62 11.34
CA LYS A 285 -5.60 13.62 12.30
C LYS A 285 -4.30 13.27 12.99
N LYS A 286 -3.84 12.02 12.90
CA LYS A 286 -2.62 11.52 13.58
C LYS A 286 -1.43 11.36 12.63
N ILE A 287 -1.61 11.61 11.36
CA ILE A 287 -0.68 11.17 10.32
C ILE A 287 0.70 11.80 10.44
N ASP A 288 0.77 13.09 10.79
CA ASP A 288 2.05 13.80 10.92
C ASP A 288 2.87 13.25 12.08
N ILE A 289 2.22 12.97 13.22
CA ILE A 289 2.87 12.36 14.40
C ILE A 289 3.37 10.94 14.05
N ILE A 290 2.56 10.18 13.30
CA ILE A 290 2.93 8.83 12.87
C ILE A 290 4.13 8.88 11.92
N ASN A 291 4.15 9.81 10.97
CA ASN A 291 5.25 9.96 10.03
C ASN A 291 6.54 10.42 10.72
N GLN A 292 6.47 11.38 11.63
CA GLN A 292 7.63 11.81 12.43
C GLN A 292 8.25 10.65 13.23
N HIS A 293 7.41 9.81 13.83
CA HIS A 293 7.87 8.63 14.54
C HIS A 293 8.57 7.64 13.61
N ARG A 294 8.01 7.35 12.43
CA ARG A 294 8.62 6.47 11.43
C ARG A 294 9.98 6.98 10.97
N ILE A 295 10.08 8.27 10.69
CA ILE A 295 11.33 8.93 10.32
C ILE A 295 12.37 8.79 11.44
N LYS A 296 11.98 9.01 12.70
CA LYS A 296 12.86 8.84 13.85
C LYS A 296 13.44 7.42 13.94
N ILE A 297 12.61 6.40 13.79
CA ILE A 297 13.05 5.00 13.83
C ILE A 297 13.96 4.67 12.64
N ALA A 298 13.60 5.11 11.44
CA ALA A 298 14.40 4.89 10.25
C ALA A 298 15.78 5.59 10.34
N ASN A 299 15.84 6.80 10.87
CA ASN A 299 17.09 7.50 11.11
C ASN A 299 17.99 6.77 12.12
N PHE A 300 17.39 6.14 13.15
CA PHE A 300 18.13 5.25 14.04
C PHE A 300 18.76 4.07 13.28
N TYR A 301 17.99 3.41 12.38
CA TYR A 301 18.53 2.34 11.53
C TYR A 301 19.60 2.85 10.56
N ASN A 302 19.39 4.00 9.93
CA ASN A 302 20.36 4.62 9.02
C ASN A 302 21.73 4.88 9.71
N LYS A 303 21.69 5.30 10.98
CA LYS A 303 22.90 5.61 11.74
C LYS A 303 23.67 4.37 12.18
N ASN A 304 22.96 3.29 12.52
CA ASN A 304 23.55 2.17 13.25
C ASN A 304 23.74 0.90 12.39
N LEU A 305 22.91 0.66 11.36
CA LEU A 305 23.00 -0.57 10.55
C LEU A 305 24.02 -0.41 9.41
N ASN A 306 24.88 -1.42 9.25
CA ASN A 306 25.88 -1.50 8.19
C ASN A 306 25.42 -2.39 6.99
N PHE A 307 24.13 -2.39 6.68
CA PHE A 307 23.62 -3.09 5.51
C PHE A 307 23.67 -2.21 4.25
N ASN A 308 23.66 -2.85 3.07
CA ASN A 308 23.46 -2.16 1.81
C ASN A 308 22.15 -1.37 1.87
N LYS A 309 22.26 -0.06 1.77
CA LYS A 309 21.13 0.87 1.91
C LYS A 309 20.52 1.12 0.55
N ILE A 310 19.20 1.37 0.55
CA ILE A 310 18.53 1.87 -0.65
C ILE A 310 19.02 3.29 -0.92
N THR A 311 19.34 3.57 -2.17
CA THR A 311 19.67 4.93 -2.60
C THR A 311 18.42 5.79 -2.57
N LEU A 312 18.45 6.82 -1.76
CA LEU A 312 17.39 7.80 -1.67
C LEU A 312 17.59 8.86 -2.76
N ILE A 313 16.49 9.32 -3.32
CA ILE A 313 16.54 10.47 -4.23
C ILE A 313 16.89 11.72 -3.40
N ASN A 314 17.84 12.50 -3.88
CA ASN A 314 18.21 13.77 -3.26
C ASN A 314 16.98 14.66 -3.10
N PHE A 315 16.90 15.36 -1.96
CA PHE A 315 15.81 16.27 -1.59
C PHE A 315 14.43 15.61 -1.38
N ALA A 316 14.35 14.26 -1.32
CA ALA A 316 13.13 13.57 -0.98
C ALA A 316 12.93 13.53 0.54
N GLN A 317 11.72 13.89 0.99
CA GLN A 317 11.28 13.65 2.37
C GLN A 317 10.56 12.31 2.41
N ASN A 318 11.23 11.31 2.96
CA ASN A 318 10.75 9.94 3.05
C ASN A 318 9.99 9.72 4.35
N ILE A 319 8.92 8.94 4.29
CA ILE A 319 8.09 8.60 5.46
C ILE A 319 8.38 7.22 6.03
N TYR A 320 9.22 6.44 5.37
CA TYR A 320 9.67 5.11 5.80
C TYR A 320 8.53 4.18 6.23
N PHE A 321 7.65 3.85 5.30
CA PHE A 321 6.58 2.88 5.54
C PHE A 321 7.10 1.57 6.16
N ASN A 322 8.24 1.08 5.67
CA ASN A 322 9.09 0.02 6.21
C ASN A 322 10.54 0.35 5.91
N TYR A 323 11.47 -0.27 6.60
CA TYR A 323 12.90 -0.10 6.35
C TYR A 323 13.47 -1.36 5.67
N PRO A 324 13.70 -1.35 4.34
CA PRO A 324 14.23 -2.52 3.65
C PRO A 324 15.72 -2.69 3.93
N ILE A 325 16.11 -3.96 4.04
CA ILE A 325 17.47 -4.43 4.15
C ILE A 325 17.71 -5.55 3.15
N PHE A 326 18.94 -5.69 2.68
CA PHE A 326 19.35 -6.83 1.86
C PHE A 326 20.05 -7.87 2.73
N VAL A 327 19.65 -9.11 2.59
CA VAL A 327 20.20 -10.25 3.34
C VAL A 327 20.48 -11.41 2.39
N ASP A 328 21.51 -12.19 2.68
CA ASP A 328 21.87 -13.33 1.82
C ASP A 328 20.89 -14.51 1.98
N ASN A 329 20.33 -14.67 3.17
CA ASN A 329 19.38 -15.76 3.47
C ASN A 329 18.23 -15.24 4.34
N ILE A 330 17.09 -15.00 3.69
CA ILE A 330 15.88 -14.48 4.33
C ILE A 330 15.38 -15.43 5.42
N ASP A 331 15.36 -16.75 5.18
CA ASP A 331 14.82 -17.73 6.11
C ASP A 331 15.66 -17.82 7.38
N LYS A 332 17.00 -17.78 7.25
CA LYS A 332 17.91 -17.76 8.40
C LYS A 332 17.67 -16.52 9.26
N VAL A 333 17.52 -15.36 8.65
CA VAL A 333 17.23 -14.09 9.36
C VAL A 333 15.86 -14.14 10.04
N LEU A 334 14.83 -14.58 9.35
CA LEU A 334 13.49 -14.73 9.94
C LEU A 334 13.48 -15.68 11.14
N LEU A 335 14.18 -16.81 11.07
CA LEU A 335 14.33 -17.74 12.19
C LEU A 335 15.04 -17.12 13.39
N LYS A 336 16.11 -16.36 13.14
CA LYS A 336 16.84 -15.62 14.16
C LYS A 336 15.91 -14.64 14.91
N PHE A 337 15.15 -13.84 14.20
CA PHE A 337 14.18 -12.92 14.79
C PHE A 337 13.06 -13.63 15.55
N ARG A 338 12.54 -14.74 15.03
CA ARG A 338 11.49 -15.56 15.69
C ARG A 338 11.92 -16.12 17.05
N LYS A 339 13.21 -16.48 17.21
CA LYS A 339 13.78 -16.89 18.53
C LYS A 339 13.61 -15.80 19.59
N HIS A 340 13.62 -14.53 19.18
CA HIS A 340 13.40 -13.36 20.05
C HIS A 340 11.95 -12.89 20.11
N ASN A 341 10.99 -13.71 19.70
CA ASN A 341 9.58 -13.35 19.61
C ASN A 341 9.31 -12.12 18.72
N ILE A 342 10.12 -11.93 17.67
CA ILE A 342 9.97 -10.86 16.68
C ILE A 342 9.55 -11.46 15.36
N TYR A 343 8.43 -10.96 14.81
CA TYR A 343 7.87 -11.45 13.55
C TYR A 343 8.00 -10.37 12.48
N LEU A 344 9.08 -10.44 11.69
CA LEU A 344 9.30 -9.54 10.56
C LEU A 344 8.32 -9.82 9.43
N TRP A 345 7.98 -8.80 8.70
CA TRP A 345 7.10 -8.91 7.57
C TRP A 345 7.88 -9.20 6.29
N ASN A 346 7.53 -10.32 5.68
CA ASN A 346 8.18 -10.84 4.48
C ASN A 346 7.23 -10.82 3.26
N TYR A 347 6.24 -9.93 3.28
CA TYR A 347 5.23 -9.85 2.22
C TYR A 347 5.83 -9.52 0.86
N TRP A 348 6.92 -8.73 0.84
CA TRP A 348 7.65 -8.26 -0.32
C TRP A 348 8.87 -9.12 -0.68
N SER A 349 9.04 -10.28 -0.05
CA SER A 349 10.14 -11.20 -0.27
C SER A 349 9.71 -12.37 -1.15
N TRP A 350 10.66 -12.99 -1.82
CA TRP A 350 10.59 -14.21 -2.66
C TRP A 350 9.78 -14.11 -3.95
N LYS A 351 8.89 -13.15 -4.13
CA LYS A 351 8.11 -12.95 -5.36
C LYS A 351 8.01 -11.49 -5.75
N ASN A 352 8.03 -11.25 -7.05
CA ASN A 352 7.95 -9.91 -7.63
C ASN A 352 6.53 -9.36 -7.60
N ILE A 353 5.55 -10.20 -7.92
CA ILE A 353 4.14 -9.87 -7.70
C ILE A 353 3.73 -10.44 -6.37
N VAL A 354 3.63 -9.58 -5.39
CA VAL A 354 3.35 -9.98 -4.01
C VAL A 354 1.84 -10.18 -3.76
N PRO A 355 1.45 -11.06 -2.86
CA PRO A 355 2.25 -11.84 -1.92
C PRO A 355 2.85 -13.13 -2.50
N TYR A 356 3.71 -13.79 -1.74
CA TYR A 356 4.42 -15.03 -2.11
C TYR A 356 3.57 -16.11 -2.79
N LYS A 357 2.29 -16.24 -2.44
CA LYS A 357 1.35 -17.24 -3.01
C LYS A 357 0.67 -16.78 -4.31
N THR A 358 1.06 -15.66 -4.91
CA THR A 358 0.49 -15.18 -6.18
C THR A 358 0.86 -16.13 -7.32
N ASN A 359 -0.12 -16.44 -8.18
CA ASN A 359 0.11 -17.23 -9.39
C ASN A 359 0.66 -16.33 -10.51
N LEU A 360 1.98 -16.41 -10.74
CA LEU A 360 2.65 -15.57 -11.73
C LEU A 360 2.29 -15.89 -13.18
N GLN A 361 1.84 -17.11 -13.48
CA GLN A 361 1.42 -17.49 -14.84
C GLN A 361 0.21 -16.66 -15.27
N ASN A 362 -0.76 -16.50 -14.37
CA ASN A 362 -1.96 -15.70 -14.64
C ASN A 362 -1.69 -14.20 -14.72
N CYS A 363 -0.51 -13.74 -14.27
CA CYS A 363 -0.11 -12.33 -14.41
C CYS A 363 0.45 -12.00 -15.79
N MET A 364 0.43 -12.94 -16.75
CA MET A 364 0.94 -12.75 -18.13
C MET A 364 2.41 -12.34 -18.19
N TYR A 365 3.22 -12.72 -17.20
CA TYR A 365 4.64 -12.38 -17.16
C TYR A 365 5.49 -13.40 -17.90
N LYS A 366 6.42 -12.90 -18.71
CA LYS A 366 7.45 -13.72 -19.32
C LYS A 366 8.73 -13.67 -18.47
N LYS A 367 9.14 -14.80 -17.93
CA LYS A 367 10.33 -14.95 -17.07
C LYS A 367 11.58 -14.36 -17.76
N TRP A 368 12.47 -13.79 -16.96
CA TRP A 368 13.72 -13.13 -17.38
C TRP A 368 13.56 -11.79 -18.11
N THR A 369 12.36 -11.23 -18.19
CA THR A 369 12.18 -9.88 -18.75
C THR A 369 12.46 -8.75 -17.77
N CYS A 370 12.53 -9.05 -16.46
CA CYS A 370 12.86 -8.12 -15.38
C CYS A 370 13.86 -8.76 -14.40
N PRO A 371 15.12 -9.02 -14.82
CA PRO A 371 16.09 -9.80 -14.06
C PRO A 371 16.51 -9.14 -12.75
N VAL A 372 16.55 -7.81 -12.65
CA VAL A 372 16.92 -7.11 -11.43
C VAL A 372 15.88 -7.38 -10.33
N ALA A 373 14.60 -7.17 -10.64
CA ALA A 373 13.53 -7.46 -9.70
C ALA A 373 13.50 -8.93 -9.30
N GLU A 374 13.69 -9.87 -10.26
CA GLU A 374 13.73 -11.32 -9.99
C GLU A 374 14.85 -11.75 -9.04
N ASN A 375 15.96 -11.03 -9.02
CA ASN A 375 17.07 -11.29 -8.11
C ASN A 375 16.88 -10.63 -6.74
N ILE A 376 16.41 -9.38 -6.70
CA ILE A 376 16.27 -8.61 -5.46
C ILE A 376 15.28 -9.26 -4.49
N VAL A 377 14.18 -9.81 -4.97
CA VAL A 377 13.16 -10.43 -4.10
C VAL A 377 13.66 -11.62 -3.29
N LYS A 378 14.76 -12.22 -3.70
CA LYS A 378 15.41 -13.32 -2.98
C LYS A 378 16.27 -12.86 -1.81
N LYS A 379 16.56 -11.55 -1.73
CA LYS A 379 17.48 -10.95 -0.76
C LYS A 379 16.84 -9.88 0.10
N ILE A 380 15.66 -9.37 -0.27
CA ILE A 380 15.05 -8.24 0.41
C ILE A 380 14.19 -8.68 1.58
N LEU A 381 14.34 -7.98 2.70
CA LEU A 381 13.53 -8.10 3.90
C LEU A 381 13.26 -6.71 4.44
N THR A 382 12.21 -6.53 5.25
CA THR A 382 11.88 -5.22 5.81
C THR A 382 11.84 -5.22 7.32
N LEU A 383 12.47 -4.21 7.92
CA LEU A 383 12.40 -3.92 9.34
C LEU A 383 11.21 -3.00 9.66
N PRO A 384 10.57 -3.15 10.82
CA PRO A 384 9.41 -2.33 11.19
C PRO A 384 9.83 -0.90 11.57
N THR A 385 9.00 0.05 11.18
CA THR A 385 9.10 1.47 11.55
C THR A 385 7.81 2.00 12.16
N HIS A 386 6.80 1.13 12.38
CA HIS A 386 5.44 1.51 12.76
C HIS A 386 5.37 2.28 14.09
N PHE A 387 4.32 3.05 14.26
CA PHE A 387 4.12 3.98 15.38
C PHE A 387 4.22 3.34 16.77
N GLN A 388 3.91 2.06 16.90
CA GLN A 388 3.97 1.34 18.18
C GLN A 388 5.36 0.77 18.51
N LEU A 389 6.35 0.92 17.63
CA LEU A 389 7.71 0.44 17.87
C LEU A 389 8.47 1.44 18.73
N SER A 390 8.79 1.06 19.98
CA SER A 390 9.60 1.91 20.84
C SER A 390 11.08 1.96 20.42
N SER A 391 11.81 3.01 20.82
CA SER A 391 13.27 3.11 20.58
C SER A 391 14.03 1.93 21.20
N LYS A 392 13.59 1.41 22.36
CA LYS A 392 14.18 0.22 23.00
C LYS A 392 14.00 -1.02 22.11
N GLN A 393 12.84 -1.18 21.50
CA GLN A 393 12.57 -2.29 20.58
C GLN A 393 13.34 -2.16 19.26
N ALA A 394 13.50 -0.94 18.72
CA ALA A 394 14.33 -0.68 17.56
C ALA A 394 15.81 -1.04 17.85
N ASN A 395 16.31 -0.72 19.04
CA ASN A 395 17.66 -1.12 19.47
C ASN A 395 17.80 -2.64 19.62
N THR A 396 16.75 -3.34 20.06
CA THR A 396 16.73 -4.81 20.10
C THR A 396 16.83 -5.41 18.69
N ILE A 397 16.10 -4.85 17.72
CA ILE A 397 16.17 -5.25 16.32
C ILE A 397 17.60 -5.05 15.79
N TYR A 398 18.17 -3.87 16.00
CA TYR A 398 19.55 -3.54 15.63
C TYR A 398 20.54 -4.58 16.15
N LYS A 399 20.55 -4.85 17.47
CA LYS A 399 21.44 -5.84 18.10
C LYS A 399 21.30 -7.26 17.53
N ILE A 400 20.11 -7.62 17.06
CA ILE A 400 19.89 -8.92 16.41
C ILE A 400 20.48 -8.91 14.99
N CYS A 401 20.42 -7.79 14.28
CA CYS A 401 21.01 -7.66 12.96
C CYS A 401 22.53 -7.79 12.97
N GLU A 402 23.19 -7.19 13.96
CA GLU A 402 24.67 -7.14 14.09
C GLU A 402 25.30 -8.50 14.50
N LYS A 403 24.56 -9.37 15.16
CA LYS A 403 24.98 -10.74 15.50
C LYS A 403 24.80 -11.70 14.33
#